data_90df1dbaba7006993333576142b060d4
#
_entry.id   90df1dbaba7006993333576142b060d4
#
_cell.length_a   1.000
_cell.length_b   1.000
_cell.length_c   1.000
_cell.angle_alpha   90.00
_cell.angle_beta   90.00
_cell.angle_gamma   90.00
#
_symmetry.space_group_name_H-M   'P 1'
#
loop_
_entity.id
_entity.type
_entity.pdbx_description
1 polymer ?
#
loop_
_entity_poly.entity_id
_entity_poly.type
_entity_poly.pdbx_seq_one_letter_code
_entity_poly.pdbx_strand_id
1 'polypeptide(L)'
;MKRFAFYLLPILLCFAVGLSASYFQSDSISEWYPLLNKPALTPPNGAFPIAWSIIYICMGLSLGRLIERGANKTLSVLWGIQLVVNFLWSLLFFAFRNLFLGLIDILLLDILVWIYISRVYRKEKAAALLFVPYFLWLLLATYLNGYVYLYN
;
A
#
# COMPACT_ATOMS: atom_id res chain seq x y z
N MET A 1 -13.20 14.99 20.94
CA MET A 1 -12.89 13.54 21.02
C MET A 1 -13.34 12.76 19.77
N LYS A 2 -14.61 12.86 19.32
CA LYS A 2 -15.09 12.08 18.14
C LYS A 2 -14.30 12.34 16.84
N ARG A 3 -13.92 13.59 16.55
CA ARG A 3 -13.15 13.92 15.34
C ARG A 3 -11.76 13.31 15.32
N PHE A 4 -11.07 13.27 16.44
CA PHE A 4 -9.75 12.65 16.55
C PHE A 4 -9.79 11.15 16.22
N ALA A 5 -10.85 10.46 16.65
CA ALA A 5 -11.03 9.04 16.36
C ALA A 5 -11.16 8.75 14.85
N PHE A 6 -11.74 9.67 14.05
CA PHE A 6 -11.87 9.51 12.59
C PHE A 6 -10.50 9.41 11.89
N TYR A 7 -9.47 10.00 12.46
CA TYR A 7 -8.10 9.95 11.94
C TYR A 7 -7.29 8.82 12.56
N LEU A 8 -7.35 8.70 13.89
CA LEU A 8 -6.54 7.74 14.62
C LEU A 8 -6.88 6.29 14.29
N LEU A 9 -8.17 5.94 14.24
CA LEU A 9 -8.59 4.55 13.96
C LEU A 9 -8.14 4.04 12.59
N PRO A 10 -8.30 4.77 11.47
CA PRO A 10 -7.78 4.33 10.19
C PRO A 10 -6.25 4.22 10.16
N ILE A 11 -5.53 5.12 10.83
CA ILE A 11 -4.05 5.03 10.92
C ILE A 11 -3.66 3.75 11.66
N LEU A 12 -4.26 3.49 12.82
CA LEU A 12 -3.98 2.27 13.59
C LEU A 12 -4.32 1.00 12.80
N LEU A 13 -5.42 1.02 12.04
CA LEU A 13 -5.80 -0.10 11.16
C LEU A 13 -4.74 -0.34 10.08
N CYS A 14 -4.23 0.71 9.42
CA CYS A 14 -3.18 0.58 8.43
C CYS A 14 -1.89 -0.01 9.05
N PHE A 15 -1.49 0.46 10.23
CA PHE A 15 -0.32 -0.10 10.92
C PHE A 15 -0.53 -1.54 11.37
N ALA A 16 -1.73 -1.89 11.84
CA ALA A 16 -2.05 -3.28 12.21
C ALA A 16 -1.94 -4.23 11.01
N VAL A 17 -2.46 -3.81 9.85
CA VAL A 17 -2.33 -4.56 8.58
C VAL A 17 -0.87 -4.65 8.15
N GLY A 18 -0.10 -3.56 8.21
CA GLY A 18 1.31 -3.53 7.86
C GLY A 18 2.19 -4.40 8.77
N LEU A 19 1.95 -4.38 10.08
CA LEU A 19 2.65 -5.23 11.03
C LEU A 19 2.33 -6.72 10.81
N SER A 20 1.06 -7.03 10.51
CA SER A 20 0.67 -8.40 10.15
C SER A 20 1.37 -8.86 8.86
N ALA A 21 1.45 -8.01 7.84
CA ALA A 21 2.19 -8.31 6.62
C ALA A 21 3.68 -8.53 6.91
N SER A 22 4.30 -7.67 7.74
CA SER A 22 5.71 -7.81 8.15
C SER A 22 5.98 -9.14 8.84
N TYR A 23 5.07 -9.62 9.65
CA TYR A 23 5.19 -10.93 10.31
C TYR A 23 5.24 -12.07 9.28
N PHE A 24 4.31 -12.10 8.32
CA PHE A 24 4.25 -13.16 7.32
C PHE A 24 5.39 -13.13 6.29
N GLN A 25 6.03 -11.99 6.09
CA GLN A 25 7.09 -11.81 5.08
C GLN A 25 8.51 -11.87 5.67
N SER A 26 8.68 -11.92 7.00
CA SER A 26 9.98 -11.78 7.70
C SER A 26 11.03 -12.77 7.20
N ASP A 27 10.68 -14.05 7.13
CA ASP A 27 11.60 -15.11 6.71
C ASP A 27 12.02 -14.95 5.24
N SER A 28 11.06 -14.58 4.39
CA SER A 28 11.36 -14.34 2.97
C SER A 28 12.21 -13.11 2.73
N ILE A 29 12.06 -12.06 3.52
CA ILE A 29 12.90 -10.87 3.43
C ILE A 29 14.34 -11.18 3.83
N SER A 30 14.55 -12.02 4.85
CA SER A 30 15.90 -12.34 5.34
C SER A 30 16.60 -13.44 4.54
N GLU A 31 15.87 -14.43 4.05
CA GLU A 31 16.45 -15.65 3.45
C GLU A 31 16.32 -15.72 1.93
N TRP A 32 15.19 -15.30 1.39
CA TRP A 32 14.88 -15.47 -0.04
C TRP A 32 15.07 -14.21 -0.87
N TYR A 33 14.54 -13.05 -0.41
CA TYR A 33 14.60 -11.80 -1.15
C TYR A 33 16.04 -11.32 -1.46
N PRO A 34 17.06 -11.51 -0.58
CA PRO A 34 18.43 -11.15 -0.89
C PRO A 34 19.04 -11.95 -2.06
N LEU A 35 18.53 -13.15 -2.32
CA LEU A 35 19.02 -14.02 -3.39
C LEU A 35 18.50 -13.65 -4.79
N LEU A 36 17.45 -12.81 -4.84
CA LEU A 36 16.86 -12.40 -6.09
C LEU A 36 17.74 -11.40 -6.85
N ASN A 37 17.72 -11.54 -8.17
CA ASN A 37 18.33 -10.55 -9.07
C ASN A 37 17.43 -9.30 -9.10
N LYS A 38 17.93 -8.20 -8.55
CA LYS A 38 17.19 -6.94 -8.36
C LYS A 38 17.78 -5.81 -9.19
N PRO A 39 16.98 -4.86 -9.69
CA PRO A 39 17.50 -3.72 -10.44
C PRO A 39 18.29 -2.76 -9.54
N ALA A 40 19.15 -1.95 -10.17
CA ALA A 40 19.97 -0.94 -9.49
C ALA A 40 19.14 0.12 -8.73
N LEU A 41 17.88 0.35 -9.15
CA LEU A 41 16.96 1.28 -8.49
C LEU A 41 16.29 0.71 -7.23
N THR A 42 16.66 -0.50 -6.79
CA THR A 42 16.13 -1.07 -5.55
C THR A 42 16.53 -0.20 -4.35
N PRO A 43 15.57 0.33 -3.59
CA PRO A 43 15.89 1.14 -2.42
C PRO A 43 16.65 0.32 -1.36
N PRO A 44 17.47 0.96 -0.52
CA PRO A 44 18.10 0.28 0.60
C PRO A 44 17.03 -0.24 1.58
N ASN A 45 17.31 -1.36 2.27
CA ASN A 45 16.35 -2.03 3.14
C ASN A 45 15.70 -1.12 4.18
N GLY A 46 16.43 -0.16 4.73
CA GLY A 46 15.90 0.81 5.70
C GLY A 46 14.88 1.80 5.11
N ALA A 47 14.84 1.98 3.80
CA ALA A 47 13.87 2.88 3.16
C ALA A 47 12.43 2.32 3.20
N PHE A 48 12.27 1.00 3.16
CA PHE A 48 10.95 0.36 3.13
C PHE A 48 10.11 0.65 4.39
N PRO A 49 10.59 0.43 5.62
CA PRO A 49 9.81 0.74 6.82
C PRO A 49 9.45 2.23 6.93
N ILE A 50 10.37 3.11 6.53
CA ILE A 50 10.13 4.57 6.55
C ILE A 50 9.02 4.94 5.55
N ALA A 51 9.14 4.49 4.31
CA ALA A 51 8.16 4.76 3.26
C ALA A 51 6.77 4.24 3.65
N TRP A 52 6.67 2.99 4.10
CA TRP A 52 5.40 2.40 4.52
C TRP A 52 4.78 3.10 5.73
N SER A 53 5.60 3.56 6.69
CA SER A 53 5.08 4.33 7.84
C SER A 53 4.44 5.64 7.38
N ILE A 54 5.08 6.38 6.48
CA ILE A 54 4.53 7.60 5.90
C ILE A 54 3.25 7.31 5.13
N ILE A 55 3.25 6.25 4.30
CA ILE A 55 2.10 5.82 3.50
C ILE A 55 0.90 5.48 4.39
N TYR A 56 1.09 4.70 5.45
CA TYR A 56 0.01 4.32 6.37
C TYR A 56 -0.58 5.51 7.11
N ILE A 57 0.25 6.48 7.52
CA ILE A 57 -0.24 7.74 8.11
C ILE A 57 -1.08 8.49 7.06
N CYS A 58 -0.58 8.66 5.85
CA CYS A 58 -1.29 9.35 4.77
C CYS A 58 -2.61 8.66 4.39
N MET A 59 -2.62 7.32 4.31
CA MET A 59 -3.84 6.54 4.06
C MET A 59 -4.90 6.77 5.14
N GLY A 60 -4.49 6.70 6.40
CA GLY A 60 -5.40 6.90 7.53
C GLY A 60 -5.95 8.33 7.58
N LEU A 61 -5.10 9.33 7.34
CA LEU A 61 -5.51 10.74 7.25
C LEU A 61 -6.48 10.96 6.09
N SER A 62 -6.27 10.31 4.94
CA SER A 62 -7.17 10.40 3.79
C SER A 62 -8.58 9.91 4.14
N LEU A 63 -8.71 8.73 4.74
CA LEU A 63 -10.01 8.21 5.16
C LEU A 63 -10.64 9.07 6.25
N GLY A 64 -9.85 9.53 7.22
CA GLY A 64 -10.31 10.41 8.28
C GLY A 64 -10.96 11.69 7.74
N ARG A 65 -10.31 12.33 6.75
CA ARG A 65 -10.89 13.51 6.08
C ARG A 65 -12.17 13.19 5.33
N LEU A 66 -12.22 12.04 4.65
CA LEU A 66 -13.45 11.60 3.98
C LEU A 66 -14.60 11.43 4.97
N ILE A 67 -14.37 10.75 6.08
CA ILE A 67 -15.38 10.52 7.11
C ILE A 67 -15.85 11.86 7.71
N GLU A 68 -14.92 12.76 8.04
CA GLU A 68 -15.23 14.08 8.59
C GLU A 68 -16.09 14.93 7.64
N ARG A 69 -15.91 14.78 6.33
CA ARG A 69 -16.66 15.47 5.27
C ARG A 69 -17.95 14.78 4.86
N GLY A 70 -18.37 13.72 5.58
CA GLY A 70 -19.58 12.98 5.27
C GLY A 70 -19.44 12.12 4.00
N ALA A 71 -18.31 11.42 3.88
CA ALA A 71 -17.99 10.65 2.70
C ALA A 71 -19.03 9.61 2.33
N ASN A 72 -19.20 9.42 1.03
CA ASN A 72 -19.96 8.34 0.46
C ASN A 72 -19.37 6.98 0.88
N LYS A 73 -20.23 6.09 1.35
CA LYS A 73 -19.88 4.71 1.71
C LYS A 73 -19.03 4.00 0.65
N THR A 74 -19.31 4.24 -0.63
CA THR A 74 -18.55 3.66 -1.76
C THR A 74 -17.06 4.01 -1.72
N LEU A 75 -16.69 5.24 -1.36
CA LEU A 75 -15.29 5.66 -1.27
C LEU A 75 -14.57 5.00 -0.09
N SER A 76 -15.26 4.84 1.04
CA SER A 76 -14.73 4.13 2.21
C SER A 76 -14.53 2.64 1.91
N VAL A 77 -15.46 2.02 1.18
CA VAL A 77 -15.33 0.64 0.73
C VAL A 77 -14.15 0.48 -0.22
N LEU A 78 -13.99 1.38 -1.19
CA LEU A 78 -12.86 1.35 -2.13
C LEU A 78 -11.52 1.51 -1.40
N TRP A 79 -11.47 2.39 -0.38
CA TRP A 79 -10.31 2.51 0.52
C TRP A 79 -10.01 1.19 1.25
N GLY A 80 -11.03 0.49 1.74
CA GLY A 80 -10.85 -0.80 2.40
C GLY A 80 -10.39 -1.90 1.44
N ILE A 81 -10.95 -1.96 0.23
CA ILE A 81 -10.57 -2.94 -0.80
C ILE A 81 -9.08 -2.80 -1.15
N GLN A 82 -8.59 -1.58 -1.41
CA GLN A 82 -7.17 -1.38 -1.72
C GLN A 82 -6.25 -1.80 -0.56
N LEU A 83 -6.68 -1.62 0.70
CA LEU A 83 -5.90 -2.04 1.86
C LEU A 83 -5.81 -3.58 1.95
N VAL A 84 -6.90 -4.28 1.63
CA VAL A 84 -6.91 -5.74 1.55
C VAL A 84 -6.00 -6.25 0.43
N VAL A 85 -6.09 -5.67 -0.76
CA VAL A 85 -5.23 -6.03 -1.90
C VAL A 85 -3.76 -5.72 -1.58
N ASN A 86 -3.48 -4.61 -0.92
CA ASN A 86 -2.12 -4.28 -0.44
C ASN A 86 -1.57 -5.37 0.51
N PHE A 87 -2.38 -5.87 1.43
CA PHE A 87 -1.98 -6.96 2.32
C PHE A 87 -1.75 -8.27 1.54
N LEU A 88 -2.63 -8.60 0.59
CA LEU A 88 -2.51 -9.78 -0.27
C LEU A 88 -1.22 -9.77 -1.08
N TRP A 89 -0.78 -8.61 -1.57
CA TRP A 89 0.49 -8.49 -2.25
C TRP A 89 1.66 -9.00 -1.40
N SER A 90 1.73 -8.63 -0.14
CA SER A 90 2.77 -9.12 0.78
C SER A 90 2.73 -10.64 0.94
N LEU A 91 1.53 -11.22 1.03
CA LEU A 91 1.37 -12.67 1.10
C LEU A 91 1.79 -13.36 -0.19
N LEU A 92 1.31 -12.89 -1.34
CA LEU A 92 1.56 -13.51 -2.64
C LEU A 92 3.04 -13.41 -3.03
N PHE A 93 3.63 -12.22 -2.90
CA PHE A 93 5.01 -11.98 -3.30
C PHE A 93 6.01 -12.60 -2.32
N PHE A 94 5.88 -12.31 -1.02
CA PHE A 94 6.85 -12.74 -0.01
C PHE A 94 6.52 -14.08 0.63
N ALA A 95 5.32 -14.24 1.22
CA ALA A 95 5.01 -15.46 1.98
C ALA A 95 4.91 -16.68 1.06
N PHE A 96 4.25 -16.54 -0.09
CA PHE A 96 4.13 -17.63 -1.07
C PHE A 96 5.25 -17.62 -2.12
N ARG A 97 6.13 -16.61 -2.12
CA ARG A 97 7.25 -16.46 -3.06
C ARG A 97 6.82 -16.58 -4.52
N ASN A 98 5.61 -16.14 -4.83
CA ASN A 98 5.03 -16.22 -6.18
C ASN A 98 5.16 -14.89 -6.91
N LEU A 99 6.20 -14.78 -7.74
CA LEU A 99 6.53 -13.55 -8.46
C LEU A 99 5.44 -13.14 -9.47
N PHE A 100 4.80 -14.12 -10.11
CA PHE A 100 3.72 -13.84 -11.08
C PHE A 100 2.47 -13.30 -10.41
N LEU A 101 1.98 -13.97 -9.36
CA LEU A 101 0.80 -13.50 -8.63
C LEU A 101 1.06 -12.17 -7.92
N GLY A 102 2.27 -11.98 -7.38
CA GLY A 102 2.68 -10.69 -6.83
C GLY A 102 2.64 -9.56 -7.85
N LEU A 103 3.08 -9.83 -9.10
CA LEU A 103 3.03 -8.85 -10.19
C LEU A 103 1.58 -8.52 -10.59
N ILE A 104 0.72 -9.52 -10.73
CA ILE A 104 -0.71 -9.31 -11.05
C ILE A 104 -1.40 -8.51 -9.96
N ASP A 105 -1.14 -8.83 -8.70
CA ASP A 105 -1.76 -8.14 -7.56
C ASP A 105 -1.34 -6.66 -7.49
N ILE A 106 -0.05 -6.35 -7.68
CA ILE A 106 0.41 -4.97 -7.63
C ILE A 106 -0.11 -4.13 -8.81
N LEU A 107 -0.28 -4.72 -10.00
CA LEU A 107 -0.93 -4.04 -11.12
C LEU A 107 -2.41 -3.74 -10.83
N LEU A 108 -3.11 -4.67 -10.20
CA LEU A 108 -4.48 -4.45 -9.73
C LEU A 108 -4.52 -3.33 -8.69
N LEU A 109 -3.56 -3.32 -7.77
CA LEU A 109 -3.44 -2.30 -6.73
C LEU A 109 -3.18 -0.90 -7.31
N ASP A 110 -2.33 -0.77 -8.32
CA ASP A 110 -2.10 0.47 -9.05
C ASP A 110 -3.42 1.03 -9.62
N ILE A 111 -4.22 0.17 -10.26
CA ILE A 111 -5.52 0.56 -10.83
C ILE A 111 -6.48 1.00 -9.72
N LEU A 112 -6.59 0.24 -8.64
CA LEU A 112 -7.49 0.56 -7.51
C LEU A 112 -7.12 1.90 -6.85
N VAL A 113 -5.83 2.14 -6.61
CA VAL A 113 -5.34 3.39 -6.02
C VAL A 113 -5.55 4.56 -6.96
N TRP A 114 -5.32 4.40 -8.25
CA TRP A 114 -5.62 5.43 -9.24
C TRP A 114 -7.11 5.78 -9.29
N ILE A 115 -8.00 4.77 -9.28
CA ILE A 115 -9.45 4.98 -9.23
C ILE A 115 -9.82 5.72 -7.93
N TYR A 116 -9.24 5.33 -6.78
CA TYR A 116 -9.47 6.01 -5.51
C TYR A 116 -9.08 7.49 -5.58
N ILE A 117 -7.86 7.81 -6.00
CA ILE A 117 -7.38 9.19 -6.15
C ILE A 117 -8.31 9.99 -7.06
N SER A 118 -8.64 9.45 -8.24
CA SER A 118 -9.47 10.14 -9.24
C SER A 118 -10.88 10.46 -8.74
N ARG A 119 -11.49 9.52 -8.02
CA ARG A 119 -12.85 9.71 -7.46
C ARG A 119 -12.86 10.62 -6.24
N VAL A 120 -11.87 10.47 -5.36
CA VAL A 120 -11.75 11.28 -4.14
C VAL A 120 -11.39 12.71 -4.48
N TYR A 121 -10.55 12.94 -5.48
CA TYR A 121 -10.13 14.28 -5.91
C TYR A 121 -11.31 15.21 -6.23
N ARG A 122 -12.38 14.66 -6.80
CA ARG A 122 -13.59 15.42 -7.14
C ARG A 122 -14.41 15.82 -5.91
N LYS A 123 -14.18 15.19 -4.75
CA LYS A 123 -14.93 15.41 -3.50
C LYS A 123 -14.09 16.11 -2.44
N GLU A 124 -12.88 15.65 -2.23
CA GLU A 124 -11.97 16.16 -1.20
C GLU A 124 -10.52 16.06 -1.72
N LYS A 125 -10.04 17.16 -2.33
CA LYS A 125 -8.71 17.22 -2.95
C LYS A 125 -7.58 16.85 -1.99
N ALA A 126 -7.63 17.33 -0.74
CA ALA A 126 -6.57 17.05 0.22
C ALA A 126 -6.51 15.56 0.59
N ALA A 127 -7.66 14.87 0.69
CA ALA A 127 -7.70 13.44 0.92
C ALA A 127 -7.10 12.66 -0.28
N ALA A 128 -7.36 13.10 -1.51
CA ALA A 128 -6.77 12.50 -2.70
C ALA A 128 -5.25 12.70 -2.77
N LEU A 129 -4.77 13.91 -2.48
CA LEU A 129 -3.34 14.24 -2.50
C LEU A 129 -2.55 13.43 -1.45
N LEU A 130 -3.15 13.06 -0.34
CA LEU A 130 -2.53 12.18 0.66
C LEU A 130 -2.25 10.76 0.11
N PHE A 131 -2.91 10.33 -0.96
CA PHE A 131 -2.63 9.05 -1.62
C PHE A 131 -1.55 9.12 -2.70
N VAL A 132 -1.12 10.32 -3.10
CA VAL A 132 -0.10 10.49 -4.15
C VAL A 132 1.24 9.85 -3.76
N PRO A 133 1.79 10.04 -2.55
CA PRO A 133 3.03 9.35 -2.15
C PRO A 133 2.93 7.84 -2.24
N TYR A 134 1.77 7.27 -1.88
CA TYR A 134 1.51 5.85 -2.01
C TYR A 134 1.50 5.40 -3.47
N PHE A 135 0.81 6.11 -4.34
CA PHE A 135 0.77 5.79 -5.77
C PHE A 135 2.16 5.81 -6.41
N LEU A 136 2.97 6.82 -6.10
CA LEU A 136 4.36 6.88 -6.58
C LEU A 136 5.21 5.71 -6.07
N TRP A 137 5.02 5.32 -4.82
CA TRP A 137 5.67 4.15 -4.25
C TRP A 137 5.24 2.85 -4.93
N LEU A 138 3.95 2.71 -5.25
CA LEU A 138 3.43 1.56 -5.99
C LEU A 138 4.02 1.45 -7.40
N LEU A 139 4.15 2.56 -8.13
CA LEU A 139 4.79 2.56 -9.45
C LEU A 139 6.25 2.07 -9.38
N LEU A 140 7.00 2.49 -8.37
CA LEU A 140 8.33 1.95 -8.11
C LEU A 140 8.28 0.45 -7.79
N ALA A 141 7.38 0.05 -6.90
CA ALA A 141 7.23 -1.35 -6.51
C ALA A 141 6.81 -2.22 -7.71
N THR A 142 5.95 -1.74 -8.58
CA THR A 142 5.55 -2.42 -9.82
C THR A 142 6.74 -2.63 -10.75
N TYR A 143 7.58 -1.61 -10.91
CA TYR A 143 8.83 -1.74 -11.66
C TYR A 143 9.75 -2.81 -11.05
N LEU A 144 9.94 -2.79 -9.72
CA LEU A 144 10.77 -3.77 -9.02
C LEU A 144 10.22 -5.21 -9.17
N ASN A 145 8.90 -5.38 -9.02
CA ASN A 145 8.25 -6.69 -9.20
C ASN A 145 8.37 -7.20 -10.64
N GLY A 146 8.15 -6.33 -11.62
CA GLY A 146 8.31 -6.68 -13.04
C GLY A 146 9.73 -7.12 -13.37
N TYR A 147 10.72 -6.38 -12.87
CA TYR A 147 12.13 -6.75 -13.06
C TYR A 147 12.45 -8.10 -12.42
N VAL A 148 12.09 -8.28 -11.16
CA VAL A 148 12.33 -9.54 -10.44
C VAL A 148 11.63 -10.71 -11.14
N TYR A 149 10.41 -10.54 -11.63
CA TYR A 149 9.70 -11.58 -12.37
C TYR A 149 10.41 -11.98 -13.67
N LEU A 150 10.97 -11.00 -14.40
CA LEU A 150 11.61 -11.26 -15.70
C LEU A 150 13.02 -11.87 -15.59
N TYR A 151 13.74 -11.59 -14.50
CA TYR A 151 15.15 -11.94 -14.35
C TYR A 151 15.44 -13.02 -13.29
N ASN A 152 14.42 -13.65 -12.73
CA ASN A 152 14.52 -14.79 -11.81
C ASN A 152 13.60 -15.94 -12.24
#